data_197910a9e9e6e30f22647717ce23fc39
#
_entry.id   197910a9e9e6e30f22647717ce23fc39
#
_cell.length_a   1.000
_cell.length_b   1.000
_cell.length_c   1.000
_cell.angle_alpha   90.00
_cell.angle_beta   90.00
_cell.angle_gamma   90.00
#
_symmetry.space_group_name_H-M   'P 1'
#
loop_
_entity.id
_entity.type
_entity.pdbx_description
1 polymer ?
#
loop_
_entity_poly.entity_id
_entity_poly.type
_entity_poly.pdbx_seq_one_letter_code
_entity_poly.pdbx_strand_id
1 'polypeptide(L)'
;MQETSNRTRRTFIKSAGVIGAAALAGCSGGSDSSTEDGSGGDSSDGESSDGATTGTGSETMADEIVFYNAGSLEFDPGTEANIERFEEETGISVEVNEVPWSNLKTSLTTIWRNQDSTVDAFNGPTWWLADFVSSDWLEPIGLGSDHMSKFPDSLNDLVQFDGQTYMAPEFGKWGSYLYDQQYLNDQGFDAPPDTWDEVLSQGEQLSQGDKSGFAFTWAGKSVFSFKQFLYQAGGQLFNDSYEPVFVEEGKEVLEFFNGLRERGIMPDGMSSLGEGGVGDNFIAGQYATVESWTPLGARAIDEWDENRIGSAKPPKGPESRATFQDTNGISVSAFSERKDAAKEFARFMTTRESSKNNMLVEGNPAVVPEVYEDDEVQSEYPSWLLEDMRFNLENAKSETYMAQPQVDDYLNEQLTPALLGNKDPEKALNDAYSNIERLYQDIGLL
;
A
#
# COMPACT_ATOMS: atom_id res chain seq x y z
N MET A 1 -23.10 -17.43 -25.78
CA MET A 1 -22.45 -17.89 -24.57
C MET A 1 -21.78 -16.70 -23.84
N GLN A 2 -22.46 -15.57 -23.76
CA GLN A 2 -21.96 -14.32 -23.17
C GLN A 2 -22.79 -13.87 -21.94
N GLU A 3 -23.71 -14.70 -21.46
CA GLU A 3 -24.62 -14.31 -20.36
C GLU A 3 -24.28 -14.91 -18.97
N THR A 4 -23.23 -15.69 -18.83
CA THR A 4 -22.92 -16.37 -17.55
C THR A 4 -21.82 -15.71 -16.74
N SER A 5 -20.97 -14.85 -17.33
CA SER A 5 -19.88 -14.15 -16.63
C SER A 5 -20.36 -12.94 -15.79
N ASN A 6 -21.41 -12.26 -16.25
CA ASN A 6 -21.94 -11.04 -15.59
C ASN A 6 -22.79 -11.28 -14.33
N ARG A 7 -23.10 -12.53 -13.96
CA ARG A 7 -23.96 -12.83 -12.79
C ARG A 7 -23.20 -13.02 -11.48
N THR A 8 -21.94 -13.36 -11.54
CA THR A 8 -21.16 -13.66 -10.33
C THR A 8 -20.64 -12.38 -9.66
N ARG A 9 -20.26 -11.35 -10.43
CA ARG A 9 -19.80 -10.05 -9.90
C ARG A 9 -20.89 -9.24 -9.18
N ARG A 10 -22.14 -9.30 -9.67
CA ARG A 10 -23.25 -8.51 -9.08
C ARG A 10 -23.69 -8.93 -7.68
N THR A 11 -23.23 -10.05 -7.18
CA THR A 11 -23.65 -10.57 -5.86
C THR A 11 -22.67 -10.18 -4.74
N PHE A 12 -21.40 -9.86 -5.05
CA PHE A 12 -20.37 -9.57 -4.07
C PHE A 12 -20.38 -8.14 -3.52
N ILE A 13 -20.79 -7.15 -4.30
CA ILE A 13 -20.73 -5.73 -3.91
C ILE A 13 -21.90 -5.28 -3.00
N LYS A 14 -22.96 -6.10 -2.84
CA LYS A 14 -24.15 -5.71 -2.06
C LYS A 14 -24.07 -5.97 -0.55
N SER A 15 -23.02 -6.62 -0.05
CA SER A 15 -22.87 -6.97 1.38
C SER A 15 -22.02 -6.00 2.24
N ALA A 16 -21.41 -4.98 1.65
CA ALA A 16 -20.53 -4.05 2.36
C ALA A 16 -21.22 -2.82 3.00
N GLY A 17 -22.51 -2.79 3.05
CA GLY A 17 -23.26 -1.64 3.56
C GLY A 17 -24.28 -2.00 4.63
N VAL A 18 -23.95 -2.38 5.82
CA VAL A 18 -24.64 -2.12 7.10
C VAL A 18 -23.88 -2.82 8.25
N ILE A 19 -23.05 -2.14 9.00
CA ILE A 19 -22.84 -2.44 10.41
C ILE A 19 -22.91 -1.12 11.18
N GLY A 20 -24.10 -0.89 11.71
CA GLY A 20 -24.38 0.15 12.67
C GLY A 20 -24.02 -0.30 14.09
N ALA A 21 -23.68 0.68 14.88
CA ALA A 21 -23.31 0.65 16.29
C ALA A 21 -24.16 -0.26 17.19
N ALA A 22 -23.50 -0.98 18.09
CA ALA A 22 -24.13 -1.41 19.35
C ALA A 22 -23.13 -1.36 20.51
N ALA A 23 -23.61 -0.82 21.59
CA ALA A 23 -22.99 -0.27 22.75
C ALA A 23 -22.37 -1.28 23.73
N LEU A 24 -21.46 -0.70 24.51
CA LEU A 24 -20.94 -1.09 25.83
C LEU A 24 -21.94 -1.75 26.81
N ALA A 25 -21.52 -2.83 27.43
CA ALA A 25 -21.86 -3.09 28.85
C ALA A 25 -20.81 -4.06 29.44
N GLY A 26 -20.16 -3.60 30.51
CA GLY A 26 -19.21 -4.38 31.28
C GLY A 26 -19.87 -5.32 32.27
N CYS A 27 -19.05 -6.22 32.81
CA CYS A 27 -19.09 -6.60 34.22
C CYS A 27 -17.93 -7.53 34.61
N SER A 28 -17.33 -7.16 35.64
CA SER A 28 -16.35 -7.59 36.60
C SER A 28 -16.54 -8.99 37.24
N GLY A 29 -15.43 -9.50 37.76
CA GLY A 29 -15.30 -10.43 38.87
C GLY A 29 -14.81 -11.83 38.42
N GLY A 30 -13.84 -12.46 39.03
CA GLY A 30 -13.12 -12.41 40.25
C GLY A 30 -12.47 -13.78 40.47
N SER A 31 -11.26 -13.74 40.94
CA SER A 31 -10.40 -14.69 41.65
C SER A 31 -10.90 -16.13 41.91
N ASP A 32 -10.08 -17.17 41.79
CA ASP A 32 -9.28 -17.73 42.84
C ASP A 32 -8.38 -18.91 42.43
N SER A 33 -7.29 -18.95 43.12
CA SER A 33 -6.18 -19.86 43.28
C SER A 33 -6.48 -21.36 43.45
N SER A 34 -5.54 -22.23 43.03
CA SER A 34 -4.88 -23.18 43.95
C SER A 34 -3.74 -23.96 43.28
N THR A 35 -2.65 -23.95 43.97
CA THR A 35 -1.42 -24.75 43.95
C THR A 35 -1.64 -26.26 44.14
N GLU A 36 -0.72 -27.08 43.62
CA GLU A 36 0.06 -28.16 44.28
C GLU A 36 0.83 -28.98 43.23
N ASP A 37 2.11 -28.94 43.24
CA ASP A 37 3.20 -29.79 43.77
C ASP A 37 3.16 -31.30 43.41
N GLY A 38 4.33 -31.80 42.89
CA GLY A 38 4.61 -33.24 42.76
C GLY A 38 5.84 -33.59 41.92
N SER A 39 6.96 -33.44 42.45
CA SER A 39 8.28 -34.05 42.54
C SER A 39 8.49 -35.46 41.98
N GLY A 40 9.74 -35.68 41.41
CA GLY A 40 10.46 -36.94 41.33
C GLY A 40 10.89 -37.29 39.89
N GLY A 41 12.12 -37.16 39.39
CA GLY A 41 13.33 -37.85 39.82
C GLY A 41 13.51 -39.18 39.08
N ASP A 42 14.39 -39.31 38.10
CA ASP A 42 15.60 -40.10 38.23
C ASP A 42 16.42 -40.21 36.91
N SER A 43 17.71 -40.24 37.06
CA SER A 43 18.79 -40.30 36.09
C SER A 43 18.94 -41.69 35.46
N SER A 44 19.45 -41.78 34.21
CA SER A 44 20.43 -42.81 33.87
C SER A 44 21.25 -42.45 32.62
N ASP A 45 22.54 -42.49 32.76
CA ASP A 45 23.64 -42.39 31.80
C ASP A 45 23.57 -43.49 30.73
N GLY A 46 24.09 -43.20 29.52
CA GLY A 46 24.30 -44.17 28.48
C GLY A 46 25.12 -43.63 27.32
N GLU A 47 26.35 -44.03 27.27
CA GLU A 47 27.53 -43.70 26.48
C GLU A 47 27.37 -43.57 24.95
N SER A 48 28.31 -42.77 24.45
CA SER A 48 28.85 -42.54 23.12
C SER A 48 28.84 -43.71 22.12
N SER A 49 28.55 -43.41 20.85
CA SER A 49 29.31 -43.95 19.73
C SER A 49 29.39 -42.99 18.56
N ASP A 50 30.62 -42.58 18.25
CA ASP A 50 31.01 -41.92 17.02
C ASP A 50 30.52 -42.67 15.77
N GLY A 51 29.89 -41.94 14.88
CA GLY A 51 29.57 -42.37 13.54
C GLY A 51 29.45 -41.19 12.64
N ALA A 52 30.60 -40.63 12.17
CA ALA A 52 30.59 -39.63 11.12
C ALA A 52 30.00 -40.23 9.84
N THR A 53 28.74 -39.92 9.61
CA THR A 53 28.13 -40.11 8.29
C THR A 53 27.93 -38.70 7.69
N THR A 54 28.81 -38.35 6.74
CA THR A 54 28.55 -37.23 5.84
C THR A 54 27.37 -37.63 4.94
N GLY A 55 26.19 -37.44 5.46
CA GLY A 55 24.98 -37.41 4.68
C GLY A 55 24.75 -35.98 4.23
N THR A 56 24.89 -35.69 2.94
CA THR A 56 24.17 -34.62 2.28
C THR A 56 22.69 -34.93 2.43
N GLY A 57 22.13 -34.56 3.59
CA GLY A 57 20.70 -34.52 3.79
C GLY A 57 20.18 -33.42 2.91
N SER A 58 19.40 -33.72 1.91
CA SER A 58 18.38 -32.82 1.42
C SER A 58 17.52 -32.53 2.65
N GLU A 59 17.68 -31.34 3.23
CA GLU A 59 16.73 -30.84 4.23
C GLU A 59 15.37 -30.84 3.54
N THR A 60 14.46 -31.69 3.99
CA THR A 60 13.09 -31.68 3.50
C THR A 60 12.48 -30.38 3.94
N MET A 61 12.01 -29.58 2.97
CA MET A 61 11.28 -28.34 3.22
C MET A 61 10.13 -28.61 4.21
N ALA A 62 9.84 -27.67 5.08
CA ALA A 62 8.71 -27.81 6.00
C ALA A 62 7.41 -28.00 5.20
N ASP A 63 6.48 -28.75 5.74
CA ASP A 63 5.18 -29.09 5.13
C ASP A 63 4.06 -28.12 5.50
N GLU A 64 4.38 -27.11 6.33
CA GLU A 64 3.45 -26.05 6.77
C GLU A 64 4.20 -24.76 7.08
N ILE A 65 3.55 -23.60 6.82
CA ILE A 65 4.00 -22.28 7.25
C ILE A 65 2.84 -21.50 7.90
N VAL A 66 3.18 -20.51 8.76
CA VAL A 66 2.23 -19.58 9.37
C VAL A 66 2.38 -18.21 8.68
N PHE A 67 1.31 -17.77 8.02
CA PHE A 67 1.25 -16.51 7.29
C PHE A 67 0.33 -15.50 7.99
N TYR A 68 0.83 -14.30 8.26
CA TYR A 68 0.04 -13.20 8.82
C TYR A 68 -0.44 -12.28 7.70
N ASN A 69 -1.75 -12.32 7.42
CA ASN A 69 -2.38 -11.48 6.41
C ASN A 69 -2.87 -10.16 7.00
N ALA A 70 -2.64 -9.08 6.27
CA ALA A 70 -3.08 -7.73 6.62
C ALA A 70 -4.56 -7.51 6.27
N GLY A 71 -5.46 -7.91 7.13
CA GLY A 71 -6.89 -7.89 6.90
C GLY A 71 -7.47 -9.29 6.74
N SER A 72 -8.72 -9.38 6.30
CA SER A 72 -9.37 -10.65 6.03
C SER A 72 -9.22 -11.05 4.57
N LEU A 73 -8.95 -12.32 4.30
CA LEU A 73 -8.91 -12.92 2.96
C LEU A 73 -10.26 -12.77 2.23
N GLU A 74 -11.37 -12.61 2.95
CA GLU A 74 -12.66 -12.28 2.33
C GLU A 74 -12.58 -11.00 1.47
N PHE A 75 -11.68 -10.08 1.83
CA PHE A 75 -11.45 -8.82 1.10
C PHE A 75 -10.19 -8.87 0.19
N ASP A 76 -9.45 -9.98 0.24
CA ASP A 76 -8.25 -10.22 -0.57
C ASP A 76 -8.36 -11.58 -1.31
N PRO A 77 -9.42 -11.79 -2.14
CA PRO A 77 -9.71 -13.08 -2.76
C PRO A 77 -8.65 -13.54 -3.77
N GLY A 78 -7.85 -12.64 -4.32
CA GLY A 78 -6.72 -12.97 -5.19
C GLY A 78 -5.56 -13.58 -4.40
N THR A 79 -5.29 -13.06 -3.21
CA THR A 79 -4.33 -13.63 -2.26
C THR A 79 -4.79 -15.02 -1.81
N GLU A 80 -6.09 -15.18 -1.46
CA GLU A 80 -6.67 -16.48 -1.10
C GLU A 80 -6.48 -17.54 -2.21
N ALA A 81 -6.86 -17.18 -3.45
CA ALA A 81 -6.71 -18.06 -4.60
C ALA A 81 -5.24 -18.42 -4.91
N ASN A 82 -4.30 -17.51 -4.68
CA ASN A 82 -2.87 -17.80 -4.83
C ASN A 82 -2.33 -18.69 -3.72
N ILE A 83 -2.84 -18.60 -2.49
CA ILE A 83 -2.52 -19.51 -1.39
C ILE A 83 -3.00 -20.93 -1.74
N GLU A 84 -4.26 -21.09 -2.18
CA GLU A 84 -4.79 -22.39 -2.61
C GLU A 84 -3.92 -23.03 -3.72
N ARG A 85 -3.52 -22.24 -4.72
CA ARG A 85 -2.61 -22.71 -5.77
C ARG A 85 -1.24 -23.12 -5.23
N PHE A 86 -0.68 -22.36 -4.30
CA PHE A 86 0.59 -22.69 -3.66
C PHE A 86 0.52 -24.05 -2.94
N GLU A 87 -0.53 -24.26 -2.16
CA GLU A 87 -0.76 -25.53 -1.45
C GLU A 87 -0.92 -26.71 -2.42
N GLU A 88 -1.68 -26.52 -3.50
CA GLU A 88 -1.88 -27.56 -4.53
C GLU A 88 -0.59 -27.91 -5.29
N GLU A 89 0.23 -26.90 -5.64
CA GLU A 89 1.42 -27.11 -6.47
C GLU A 89 2.64 -27.59 -5.65
N THR A 90 2.75 -27.16 -4.38
CA THR A 90 3.94 -27.48 -3.55
C THR A 90 3.69 -28.56 -2.50
N GLY A 91 2.45 -28.73 -2.07
CA GLY A 91 2.10 -29.59 -0.93
C GLY A 91 2.43 -29.00 0.43
N ILE A 92 2.84 -27.71 0.50
CA ILE A 92 3.09 -26.97 1.74
C ILE A 92 1.78 -26.29 2.14
N SER A 93 1.27 -26.58 3.33
CA SER A 93 0.06 -25.92 3.85
C SER A 93 0.36 -24.53 4.41
N VAL A 94 -0.63 -23.63 4.36
CA VAL A 94 -0.51 -22.24 4.85
C VAL A 94 -1.55 -21.99 5.93
N GLU A 95 -1.13 -21.93 7.18
CA GLU A 95 -1.98 -21.43 8.27
C GLU A 95 -2.06 -19.91 8.19
N VAL A 96 -3.24 -19.35 7.82
CA VAL A 96 -3.43 -17.92 7.69
C VAL A 96 -3.95 -17.31 8.98
N ASN A 97 -3.22 -16.32 9.51
CA ASN A 97 -3.65 -15.47 10.61
C ASN A 97 -4.09 -14.10 10.05
N GLU A 98 -5.39 -13.86 10.03
CA GLU A 98 -5.98 -12.60 9.62
C GLU A 98 -5.86 -11.56 10.73
N VAL A 99 -5.09 -10.50 10.50
CA VAL A 99 -4.85 -9.43 11.47
C VAL A 99 -5.35 -8.11 10.90
N PRO A 100 -6.23 -7.36 11.60
CA PRO A 100 -6.65 -6.06 11.13
C PRO A 100 -5.45 -5.18 10.77
N TRP A 101 -5.50 -4.51 9.61
CA TRP A 101 -4.42 -3.66 9.09
C TRP A 101 -3.83 -2.73 10.14
N SER A 102 -4.68 -2.04 10.90
CA SER A 102 -4.26 -1.11 11.96
C SER A 102 -3.45 -1.75 13.09
N ASN A 103 -3.51 -3.07 13.25
CA ASN A 103 -2.91 -3.81 14.35
C ASN A 103 -1.68 -4.62 13.92
N LEU A 104 -1.54 -4.93 12.63
CA LEU A 104 -0.55 -5.89 12.14
C LEU A 104 0.89 -5.47 12.51
N LYS A 105 1.29 -4.23 12.22
CA LYS A 105 2.65 -3.74 12.58
C LYS A 105 2.94 -3.88 14.06
N THR A 106 1.97 -3.54 14.93
CA THR A 106 2.13 -3.63 16.38
C THR A 106 2.20 -5.08 16.86
N SER A 107 1.39 -5.96 16.28
CA SER A 107 1.41 -7.40 16.57
C SER A 107 2.75 -8.03 16.21
N LEU A 108 3.22 -7.82 14.98
CA LEU A 108 4.54 -8.29 14.52
C LEU A 108 5.68 -7.75 15.38
N THR A 109 5.65 -6.45 15.69
CA THR A 109 6.66 -5.83 16.57
C THR A 109 6.70 -6.49 17.95
N THR A 110 5.53 -6.84 18.50
CA THR A 110 5.45 -7.47 19.82
C THR A 110 5.99 -8.91 19.79
N ILE A 111 5.65 -9.68 18.75
CA ILE A 111 6.13 -11.04 18.52
C ILE A 111 7.65 -11.05 18.39
N TRP A 112 8.21 -10.22 17.52
CA TRP A 112 9.64 -10.23 17.20
C TRP A 112 10.54 -9.61 18.27
N ARG A 113 10.04 -8.67 19.08
CA ARG A 113 10.77 -8.22 20.29
C ARG A 113 11.03 -9.35 21.28
N ASN A 114 10.19 -10.38 21.28
CA ASN A 114 10.36 -11.58 22.09
C ASN A 114 11.13 -12.70 21.34
N GLN A 115 11.58 -12.45 20.11
CA GLN A 115 12.25 -13.45 19.24
C GLN A 115 11.38 -14.70 19.03
N ASP A 116 10.07 -14.51 18.96
CA ASP A 116 9.10 -15.59 18.82
C ASP A 116 9.03 -16.03 17.36
N SER A 117 9.07 -17.35 17.13
CA SER A 117 9.06 -17.99 15.81
C SER A 117 7.65 -18.30 15.27
N THR A 118 6.59 -17.77 15.88
CA THR A 118 5.22 -18.06 15.50
C THR A 118 4.88 -17.59 14.07
N VAL A 119 5.52 -16.53 13.58
CA VAL A 119 5.29 -15.96 12.25
C VAL A 119 6.40 -16.40 11.32
N ASP A 120 6.05 -17.07 10.20
CA ASP A 120 7.00 -17.43 9.16
C ASP A 120 7.07 -16.37 8.07
N ALA A 121 5.90 -15.93 7.58
CA ALA A 121 5.77 -14.89 6.57
C ALA A 121 4.62 -13.93 6.89
N PHE A 122 4.65 -12.75 6.32
CA PHE A 122 3.55 -11.79 6.40
C PHE A 122 3.47 -10.95 5.13
N ASN A 123 2.30 -10.44 4.78
CA ASN A 123 2.20 -9.38 3.81
C ASN A 123 2.18 -8.01 4.53
N GLY A 124 2.74 -7.01 3.87
CA GLY A 124 2.80 -5.67 4.40
C GLY A 124 3.35 -4.68 3.37
N PRO A 125 3.33 -3.39 3.68
CA PRO A 125 3.78 -2.36 2.75
C PRO A 125 5.30 -2.19 2.79
N THR A 126 5.88 -1.77 1.67
CA THR A 126 7.33 -1.47 1.54
C THR A 126 7.83 -0.49 2.59
N TRP A 127 7.00 0.46 3.02
CA TRP A 127 7.39 1.48 3.98
C TRP A 127 7.55 1.00 5.44
N TRP A 128 7.29 -0.28 5.76
CA TRP A 128 7.69 -0.88 7.04
C TRP A 128 9.12 -1.42 7.01
N LEU A 129 9.68 -1.64 5.83
CA LEU A 129 10.95 -2.38 5.68
C LEU A 129 12.11 -1.71 6.39
N ALA A 130 12.25 -0.38 6.30
CA ALA A 130 13.35 0.31 6.96
C ALA A 130 13.40 0.03 8.47
N ASP A 131 12.26 0.10 9.16
CA ASP A 131 12.16 -0.18 10.59
C ASP A 131 12.46 -1.66 10.91
N PHE A 132 11.93 -2.58 10.10
CA PHE A 132 12.05 -4.01 10.36
C PHE A 132 13.45 -4.56 10.03
N VAL A 133 14.03 -4.11 8.92
CA VAL A 133 15.40 -4.49 8.52
C VAL A 133 16.42 -3.96 9.51
N SER A 134 16.31 -2.67 9.92
CA SER A 134 17.22 -2.08 10.91
C SER A 134 17.13 -2.72 12.30
N SER A 135 16.03 -3.43 12.58
CA SER A 135 15.85 -4.18 13.82
C SER A 135 16.28 -5.66 13.73
N ASP A 136 16.84 -6.10 12.59
CA ASP A 136 17.19 -7.49 12.30
C ASP A 136 15.99 -8.47 12.42
N TRP A 137 14.77 -8.02 12.06
CA TRP A 137 13.55 -8.82 12.19
C TRP A 137 13.18 -9.57 10.93
N LEU A 138 13.78 -9.24 9.79
CA LEU A 138 13.50 -9.86 8.51
C LEU A 138 14.66 -10.74 8.03
N GLU A 139 14.32 -11.85 7.42
CA GLU A 139 15.22 -12.73 6.71
C GLU A 139 15.34 -12.31 5.25
N PRO A 140 16.55 -12.18 4.68
CA PRO A 140 16.69 -11.97 3.24
C PRO A 140 16.05 -13.12 2.45
N ILE A 141 15.18 -12.79 1.50
CA ILE A 141 14.43 -13.81 0.75
C ILE A 141 15.31 -14.51 -0.29
N GLY A 142 16.31 -13.81 -0.82
CA GLY A 142 17.22 -14.40 -1.81
C GLY A 142 16.53 -14.67 -3.15
N LEU A 143 15.63 -13.79 -3.58
CA LEU A 143 15.09 -13.82 -4.93
C LEU A 143 16.22 -13.62 -5.93
N GLY A 144 16.40 -14.57 -6.87
CA GLY A 144 17.46 -14.50 -7.86
C GLY A 144 17.24 -13.35 -8.86
N SER A 145 18.29 -12.95 -9.55
CA SER A 145 18.26 -11.87 -10.57
C SER A 145 17.14 -12.06 -11.60
N ASP A 146 16.90 -13.29 -12.02
CA ASP A 146 15.85 -13.61 -13.00
C ASP A 146 14.43 -13.36 -12.47
N HIS A 147 14.23 -13.50 -11.16
CA HIS A 147 12.95 -13.16 -10.53
C HIS A 147 12.82 -11.63 -10.36
N MET A 148 13.86 -10.97 -9.87
CA MET A 148 13.86 -9.52 -9.65
C MET A 148 13.77 -8.72 -10.96
N SER A 149 14.31 -9.23 -12.08
CA SER A 149 14.22 -8.57 -13.39
C SER A 149 12.79 -8.44 -13.95
N LYS A 150 11.81 -9.09 -13.35
CA LYS A 150 10.39 -8.96 -13.71
C LYS A 150 9.77 -7.67 -13.20
N PHE A 151 10.36 -7.03 -12.20
CA PHE A 151 9.87 -5.81 -11.59
C PHE A 151 10.62 -4.58 -12.11
N PRO A 152 10.00 -3.40 -12.14
CA PRO A 152 10.70 -2.14 -12.42
C PRO A 152 11.84 -1.89 -11.43
N ASP A 153 12.89 -1.20 -11.88
CA ASP A 153 14.05 -0.85 -11.03
C ASP A 153 13.62 -0.05 -9.80
N SER A 154 12.67 0.90 -9.97
CA SER A 154 12.14 1.71 -8.86
C SER A 154 11.51 0.88 -7.74
N LEU A 155 10.89 -0.25 -8.08
CA LEU A 155 10.33 -1.17 -7.11
C LEU A 155 11.41 -2.05 -6.47
N ASN A 156 12.39 -2.50 -7.27
CA ASN A 156 13.52 -3.26 -6.77
C ASN A 156 14.30 -2.47 -5.72
N ASP A 157 14.51 -1.17 -5.93
CA ASP A 157 15.21 -0.28 -4.99
C ASP A 157 14.47 -0.16 -3.65
N LEU A 158 13.13 -0.21 -3.64
CA LEU A 158 12.34 -0.12 -2.40
C LEU A 158 12.39 -1.36 -1.51
N VAL A 159 12.67 -2.53 -2.08
CA VAL A 159 12.63 -3.82 -1.35
C VAL A 159 14.03 -4.36 -1.04
N GLN A 160 15.08 -3.64 -1.44
CA GLN A 160 16.47 -4.02 -1.22
C GLN A 160 17.16 -3.12 -0.19
N PHE A 161 17.89 -3.73 0.72
CA PHE A 161 18.76 -3.07 1.70
C PHE A 161 20.11 -3.78 1.69
N ASP A 162 21.20 -3.02 1.59
CA ASP A 162 22.56 -3.55 1.50
C ASP A 162 22.72 -4.66 0.43
N GLY A 163 22.02 -4.52 -0.70
CA GLY A 163 22.06 -5.45 -1.83
C GLY A 163 21.34 -6.77 -1.59
N GLN A 164 20.53 -6.87 -0.53
CA GLN A 164 19.69 -8.02 -0.24
C GLN A 164 18.21 -7.68 -0.32
N THR A 165 17.40 -8.61 -0.85
CA THR A 165 15.95 -8.43 -0.99
C THR A 165 15.24 -8.95 0.27
N TYR A 166 14.44 -8.10 0.90
CA TYR A 166 13.69 -8.40 2.12
C TYR A 166 12.17 -8.53 1.93
N MET A 167 11.67 -8.18 0.76
CA MET A 167 10.27 -8.33 0.41
C MET A 167 10.15 -8.76 -1.04
N ALA A 168 9.24 -9.70 -1.30
CA ALA A 168 8.80 -10.06 -2.62
C ALA A 168 7.57 -9.22 -2.96
N PRO A 169 7.62 -8.30 -3.96
CA PRO A 169 6.50 -7.43 -4.31
C PRO A 169 5.31 -8.22 -4.85
N GLU A 170 4.13 -8.02 -4.28
CA GLU A 170 2.92 -8.79 -4.63
C GLU A 170 1.97 -7.99 -5.54
N PHE A 171 1.55 -6.82 -5.08
CA PHE A 171 0.70 -5.90 -5.85
C PHE A 171 1.00 -4.45 -5.50
N GLY A 172 0.61 -3.54 -6.39
CA GLY A 172 0.78 -2.11 -6.21
C GLY A 172 -0.54 -1.38 -6.02
N LYS A 173 -0.48 -0.28 -5.27
CA LYS A 173 -1.50 0.75 -5.24
C LYS A 173 -0.81 2.07 -5.49
N TRP A 174 -1.26 2.82 -6.46
CA TRP A 174 -0.69 4.13 -6.81
C TRP A 174 -1.78 5.13 -7.15
N GLY A 175 -1.40 6.39 -7.18
CA GLY A 175 -2.32 7.47 -7.52
C GLY A 175 -2.72 7.39 -8.98
N SER A 176 -4.02 7.38 -9.25
CA SER A 176 -4.61 7.51 -10.58
C SER A 176 -5.33 8.84 -10.70
N TYR A 177 -5.23 9.47 -11.87
CA TYR A 177 -5.95 10.68 -12.20
C TYR A 177 -7.18 10.34 -13.04
N LEU A 178 -8.35 10.35 -12.40
CA LEU A 178 -9.62 9.97 -13.00
C LEU A 178 -10.51 11.21 -13.24
N TYR A 179 -11.41 11.13 -14.23
CA TYR A 179 -12.31 12.22 -14.55
C TYR A 179 -13.66 11.75 -15.08
N ASP A 180 -14.71 12.57 -14.87
CA ASP A 180 -16.03 12.42 -15.46
C ASP A 180 -16.01 13.01 -16.88
N GLN A 181 -15.79 12.16 -17.90
CA GLN A 181 -15.68 12.56 -19.29
C GLN A 181 -16.95 13.25 -19.80
N GLN A 182 -18.12 12.76 -19.39
CA GLN A 182 -19.37 13.35 -19.81
C GLN A 182 -19.50 14.79 -19.26
N TYR A 183 -19.16 14.97 -17.98
CA TYR A 183 -19.20 16.31 -17.38
C TYR A 183 -18.18 17.26 -18.02
N LEU A 184 -16.96 16.82 -18.28
CA LEU A 184 -15.97 17.63 -18.98
C LEU A 184 -16.50 18.09 -20.36
N ASN A 185 -17.04 17.16 -21.15
CA ASN A 185 -17.62 17.49 -22.46
C ASN A 185 -18.77 18.52 -22.35
N ASP A 186 -19.64 18.37 -21.35
CA ASP A 186 -20.74 19.30 -21.10
C ASP A 186 -20.25 20.72 -20.72
N GLN A 187 -19.07 20.82 -20.12
CA GLN A 187 -18.39 22.07 -19.83
C GLN A 187 -17.50 22.58 -20.99
N GLY A 188 -17.42 21.86 -22.09
CA GLY A 188 -16.66 22.24 -23.29
C GLY A 188 -15.18 21.86 -23.25
N PHE A 189 -14.80 20.90 -22.42
CA PHE A 189 -13.46 20.35 -22.35
C PHE A 189 -13.42 18.94 -22.97
N ASP A 190 -12.53 18.72 -23.92
CA ASP A 190 -12.32 17.42 -24.56
C ASP A 190 -11.43 16.48 -23.72
N ALA A 191 -10.66 17.03 -22.77
CA ALA A 191 -9.74 16.33 -21.90
C ALA A 191 -9.65 17.00 -20.52
N PRO A 192 -9.21 16.28 -19.47
CA PRO A 192 -8.99 16.88 -18.17
C PRO A 192 -7.76 17.80 -18.18
N PRO A 193 -7.61 18.70 -17.17
CA PRO A 193 -6.41 19.51 -16.99
C PRO A 193 -5.14 18.64 -16.98
N ASP A 194 -4.11 19.06 -17.72
CA ASP A 194 -2.87 18.32 -17.95
C ASP A 194 -1.69 18.82 -17.10
N THR A 195 -1.80 19.99 -16.51
CA THR A 195 -0.78 20.61 -15.62
C THR A 195 -1.42 21.24 -14.38
N TRP A 196 -0.64 21.49 -13.34
CA TRP A 196 -1.12 22.21 -12.16
C TRP A 196 -1.70 23.59 -12.54
N ASP A 197 -1.08 24.30 -13.46
CA ASP A 197 -1.59 25.59 -13.95
C ASP A 197 -2.95 25.44 -14.64
N GLU A 198 -3.14 24.38 -15.41
CA GLU A 198 -4.43 24.06 -16.02
C GLU A 198 -5.46 23.62 -14.99
N VAL A 199 -5.09 22.83 -13.98
CA VAL A 199 -5.97 22.52 -12.84
C VAL A 199 -6.45 23.81 -12.18
N LEU A 200 -5.57 24.77 -11.93
CA LEU A 200 -5.93 26.06 -11.33
C LEU A 200 -6.78 26.95 -12.27
N SER A 201 -6.52 26.95 -13.56
CA SER A 201 -7.21 27.84 -14.52
C SER A 201 -8.53 27.27 -15.03
N GLN A 202 -8.62 25.96 -15.25
CA GLN A 202 -9.84 25.28 -15.73
C GLN A 202 -10.72 24.82 -14.56
N GLY A 203 -10.10 24.52 -13.41
CA GLY A 203 -10.80 24.03 -12.22
C GLY A 203 -11.93 24.94 -11.74
N GLU A 204 -11.79 26.25 -11.84
CA GLU A 204 -12.87 27.20 -11.53
C GLU A 204 -14.09 27.01 -12.43
N GLN A 205 -13.90 26.73 -13.73
CA GLN A 205 -15.00 26.47 -14.66
C GLN A 205 -15.61 25.09 -14.42
N LEU A 206 -14.80 24.12 -13.96
CA LEU A 206 -15.25 22.78 -13.60
C LEU A 206 -15.93 22.72 -12.22
N SER A 207 -15.78 23.78 -11.41
CA SER A 207 -16.42 23.91 -10.08
C SER A 207 -17.75 24.63 -10.21
N GLN A 208 -18.80 23.93 -10.65
CA GLN A 208 -20.13 24.51 -10.85
C GLN A 208 -21.16 23.89 -9.90
N GLY A 209 -21.95 24.75 -9.25
CA GLY A 209 -22.96 24.33 -8.27
C GLY A 209 -22.31 23.64 -7.07
N ASP A 210 -22.68 22.42 -6.79
CA ASP A 210 -22.12 21.62 -5.70
C ASP A 210 -20.93 20.73 -6.15
N LYS A 211 -20.49 20.86 -7.41
CA LYS A 211 -19.40 20.05 -7.98
C LYS A 211 -18.05 20.76 -7.78
N SER A 212 -17.03 20.03 -7.36
CA SER A 212 -15.64 20.50 -7.28
C SER A 212 -14.86 20.11 -8.54
N GLY A 213 -14.00 21.01 -9.00
CA GLY A 213 -13.21 20.81 -10.21
C GLY A 213 -12.12 19.74 -10.04
N PHE A 214 -11.53 19.69 -8.85
CA PHE A 214 -10.44 18.75 -8.54
C PHE A 214 -10.50 18.33 -7.07
N ALA A 215 -10.33 17.03 -6.83
CA ALA A 215 -10.24 16.46 -5.49
C ALA A 215 -9.06 15.49 -5.38
N PHE A 216 -8.63 15.22 -4.18
CA PHE A 216 -7.62 14.21 -3.85
C PHE A 216 -7.83 13.66 -2.44
N THR A 217 -7.25 12.51 -2.13
CA THR A 217 -7.39 11.90 -0.80
C THR A 217 -6.50 12.60 0.22
N TRP A 218 -7.04 12.96 1.41
CA TRP A 218 -6.25 13.58 2.47
C TRP A 218 -6.32 12.84 3.80
N ALA A 219 -7.49 12.68 4.39
CA ALA A 219 -7.62 12.08 5.71
C ALA A 219 -7.08 10.64 5.76
N GLY A 220 -6.17 10.39 6.69
CA GLY A 220 -5.46 9.12 6.83
C GLY A 220 -4.40 8.83 5.75
N LYS A 221 -4.26 9.71 4.74
CA LYS A 221 -3.32 9.58 3.61
C LYS A 221 -2.62 10.89 3.27
N SER A 222 -2.68 11.89 4.16
CA SER A 222 -2.17 13.25 3.91
C SER A 222 -0.71 13.28 3.46
N VAL A 223 0.14 12.48 4.10
CA VAL A 223 1.57 12.40 3.77
C VAL A 223 1.79 11.74 2.41
N PHE A 224 1.01 10.71 2.08
CA PHE A 224 1.11 10.06 0.76
C PHE A 224 0.70 11.01 -0.36
N SER A 225 -0.42 11.73 -0.19
CA SER A 225 -0.84 12.75 -1.14
C SER A 225 0.17 13.90 -1.22
N PHE A 226 0.68 14.39 -0.09
CA PHE A 226 1.73 15.40 -0.10
C PHE A 226 2.98 14.93 -0.86
N LYS A 227 3.44 13.69 -0.62
CA LYS A 227 4.60 13.11 -1.33
C LYS A 227 4.37 13.02 -2.83
N GLN A 228 3.17 12.63 -3.27
CA GLN A 228 2.86 12.60 -4.71
C GLN A 228 3.09 13.97 -5.36
N PHE A 229 2.51 15.03 -4.78
CA PHE A 229 2.71 16.39 -5.29
C PHE A 229 4.15 16.88 -5.11
N LEU A 230 4.82 16.49 -4.02
CA LEU A 230 6.23 16.78 -3.80
C LEU A 230 7.12 16.19 -4.91
N TYR A 231 6.87 14.92 -5.30
CA TYR A 231 7.57 14.30 -6.42
C TYR A 231 7.25 14.96 -7.77
N GLN A 232 6.05 15.48 -7.95
CA GLN A 232 5.67 16.27 -9.13
C GLN A 232 6.40 17.63 -9.17
N ALA A 233 6.69 18.21 -8.01
CA ALA A 233 7.51 19.40 -7.89
C ALA A 233 9.03 19.13 -8.01
N GLY A 234 9.45 17.85 -8.08
CA GLY A 234 10.86 17.46 -8.17
C GLY A 234 11.54 17.20 -6.83
N GLY A 235 10.80 17.34 -5.71
CA GLY A 235 11.30 17.13 -4.36
C GLY A 235 11.27 15.68 -3.89
N GLN A 236 11.76 15.48 -2.69
CA GLN A 236 11.73 14.24 -1.90
C GLN A 236 11.74 14.59 -0.41
N LEU A 237 11.37 13.66 0.47
CA LEU A 237 11.37 13.94 1.92
C LEU A 237 12.79 13.98 2.48
N PHE A 238 13.63 13.01 2.10
CA PHE A 238 14.98 12.83 2.64
C PHE A 238 16.02 12.67 1.54
N ASN A 239 17.24 13.06 1.82
CA ASN A 239 18.40 12.68 1.01
C ASN A 239 19.01 11.35 1.51
N ASP A 240 20.06 10.87 0.81
CA ASP A 240 20.75 9.60 1.14
C ASP A 240 21.42 9.62 2.53
N SER A 241 21.55 10.79 3.17
CA SER A 241 22.10 10.95 4.53
C SER A 241 21.00 11.10 5.58
N TYR A 242 19.75 10.80 5.26
CA TYR A 242 18.56 10.96 6.11
C TYR A 242 18.26 12.42 6.52
N GLU A 243 18.87 13.42 5.89
CA GLU A 243 18.53 14.81 6.14
C GLU A 243 17.19 15.14 5.45
N PRO A 244 16.23 15.78 6.15
CA PRO A 244 15.02 16.26 5.51
C PRO A 244 15.34 17.34 4.46
N VAL A 245 14.77 17.24 3.25
CA VAL A 245 15.07 18.17 2.14
C VAL A 245 13.82 18.68 1.42
N PHE A 246 12.64 18.48 1.98
CA PHE A 246 11.35 18.71 1.33
C PHE A 246 10.84 20.18 1.38
N VAL A 247 11.55 21.11 2.03
CA VAL A 247 10.97 22.44 2.36
C VAL A 247 10.76 23.30 1.11
N GLU A 248 11.70 23.34 0.18
CA GLU A 248 11.61 24.26 -0.98
C GLU A 248 10.52 23.81 -1.95
N GLU A 249 10.54 22.56 -2.39
CA GLU A 249 9.53 22.00 -3.28
C GLU A 249 8.17 21.85 -2.58
N GLY A 250 8.18 21.59 -1.28
CA GLY A 250 6.98 21.58 -0.44
C GLY A 250 6.25 22.94 -0.40
N LYS A 251 6.96 24.06 -0.54
CA LYS A 251 6.31 25.40 -0.68
C LYS A 251 5.48 25.46 -1.94
N GLU A 252 6.01 24.98 -3.08
CA GLU A 252 5.28 24.94 -4.35
C GLU A 252 4.01 24.08 -4.24
N VAL A 253 4.10 22.94 -3.54
CA VAL A 253 2.94 22.07 -3.26
C VAL A 253 1.88 22.81 -2.44
N LEU A 254 2.27 23.44 -1.34
CA LEU A 254 1.31 24.16 -0.49
C LEU A 254 0.76 25.42 -1.15
N GLU A 255 1.51 26.08 -2.02
CA GLU A 255 1.01 27.18 -2.86
C GLU A 255 -0.03 26.68 -3.86
N PHE A 256 0.19 25.54 -4.50
CA PHE A 256 -0.80 24.89 -5.36
C PHE A 256 -2.08 24.53 -4.57
N PHE A 257 -1.98 23.93 -3.40
CA PHE A 257 -3.12 23.61 -2.54
C PHE A 257 -3.88 24.88 -2.08
N ASN A 258 -3.17 25.95 -1.76
CA ASN A 258 -3.77 27.24 -1.46
C ASN A 258 -4.53 27.80 -2.67
N GLY A 259 -3.95 27.68 -3.87
CA GLY A 259 -4.61 28.07 -5.11
C GLY A 259 -5.92 27.30 -5.34
N LEU A 260 -5.93 25.98 -5.10
CA LEU A 260 -7.16 25.16 -5.19
C LEU A 260 -8.23 25.64 -4.21
N ARG A 261 -7.85 25.90 -2.96
CA ARG A 261 -8.78 26.35 -1.92
C ARG A 261 -9.33 27.76 -2.21
N GLU A 262 -8.47 28.72 -2.50
CA GLU A 262 -8.85 30.13 -2.67
C GLU A 262 -9.74 30.36 -3.89
N ARG A 263 -9.62 29.50 -4.92
CA ARG A 263 -10.44 29.51 -6.12
C ARG A 263 -11.69 28.63 -6.02
N GLY A 264 -11.90 27.94 -4.87
CA GLY A 264 -13.04 27.04 -4.68
C GLY A 264 -13.03 25.83 -5.61
N ILE A 265 -11.84 25.34 -5.99
CA ILE A 265 -11.67 24.21 -6.91
C ILE A 265 -11.78 22.89 -6.16
N MET A 266 -11.19 22.81 -4.97
CA MET A 266 -11.27 21.61 -4.14
C MET A 266 -12.51 21.63 -3.23
N PRO A 267 -13.05 20.45 -2.85
CA PRO A 267 -14.25 20.36 -2.00
C PRO A 267 -14.02 20.89 -0.59
N ASP A 268 -15.04 21.53 -0.04
CA ASP A 268 -15.07 21.88 1.38
C ASP A 268 -14.99 20.58 2.23
N GLY A 269 -14.21 20.61 3.30
CA GLY A 269 -14.08 19.46 4.20
C GLY A 269 -13.22 18.31 3.68
N MET A 270 -12.47 18.47 2.59
CA MET A 270 -11.59 17.46 2.02
C MET A 270 -10.60 16.89 3.06
N SER A 271 -10.14 17.71 4.00
CA SER A 271 -9.25 17.27 5.08
C SER A 271 -9.83 16.18 6.00
N SER A 272 -11.14 15.99 5.98
CA SER A 272 -11.84 14.95 6.73
C SER A 272 -12.26 13.74 5.88
N LEU A 273 -12.06 13.80 4.55
CA LEU A 273 -12.42 12.73 3.63
C LEU A 273 -11.24 11.79 3.42
N GLY A 274 -11.42 10.56 3.86
CA GLY A 274 -10.51 9.46 3.54
C GLY A 274 -10.79 8.89 2.14
N GLU A 275 -10.01 7.89 1.75
CA GLU A 275 -10.07 7.23 0.43
C GLU A 275 -11.48 6.83 0.02
N GLY A 276 -12.21 6.12 0.91
CA GLY A 276 -13.59 5.71 0.64
C GLY A 276 -14.53 6.88 0.37
N GLY A 277 -14.46 7.92 1.21
CA GLY A 277 -15.31 9.11 1.08
C GLY A 277 -15.02 9.92 -0.19
N VAL A 278 -13.75 10.01 -0.60
CA VAL A 278 -13.37 10.63 -1.87
C VAL A 278 -13.90 9.82 -3.05
N GLY A 279 -13.75 8.50 -3.02
CA GLY A 279 -14.28 7.59 -4.03
C GLY A 279 -15.79 7.65 -4.14
N ASP A 280 -16.52 7.61 -3.02
CA ASP A 280 -18.00 7.69 -2.99
C ASP A 280 -18.50 9.00 -3.59
N ASN A 281 -17.87 10.12 -3.25
CA ASN A 281 -18.23 11.42 -3.79
C ASN A 281 -17.93 11.54 -5.30
N PHE A 282 -16.82 10.95 -5.77
CA PHE A 282 -16.55 10.89 -7.21
C PHE A 282 -17.61 10.08 -7.95
N ILE A 283 -17.95 8.88 -7.47
CA ILE A 283 -19.00 8.04 -8.01
C ILE A 283 -20.38 8.75 -7.97
N ALA A 284 -20.64 9.52 -6.93
CA ALA A 284 -21.84 10.36 -6.84
C ALA A 284 -21.81 11.56 -7.83
N GLY A 285 -20.72 11.74 -8.59
CA GLY A 285 -20.57 12.81 -9.57
C GLY A 285 -20.30 14.17 -8.95
N GLN A 286 -19.77 14.25 -7.73
CA GLN A 286 -19.48 15.51 -7.05
C GLN A 286 -18.13 16.12 -7.46
N TYR A 287 -17.28 15.38 -8.17
CA TYR A 287 -15.99 15.88 -8.65
C TYR A 287 -15.91 15.76 -10.16
N ALA A 288 -15.28 16.75 -10.81
CA ALA A 288 -14.99 16.71 -12.23
C ALA A 288 -13.77 15.83 -12.49
N THR A 289 -12.73 15.99 -11.67
CA THR A 289 -11.49 15.22 -11.71
C THR A 289 -11.07 14.85 -10.30
N VAL A 290 -10.35 13.73 -10.16
CA VAL A 290 -9.87 13.24 -8.86
C VAL A 290 -8.52 12.55 -9.00
N GLU A 291 -7.60 12.86 -8.09
CA GLU A 291 -6.45 12.00 -7.81
C GLU A 291 -6.78 11.09 -6.64
N SER A 292 -6.81 9.79 -6.91
CA SER A 292 -7.15 8.77 -5.93
C SER A 292 -6.40 7.47 -6.22
N TRP A 293 -6.67 6.45 -5.44
CA TRP A 293 -6.01 5.15 -5.61
C TRP A 293 -6.61 4.35 -6.77
N THR A 294 -5.76 3.59 -7.44
CA THR A 294 -6.08 2.82 -8.67
C THR A 294 -7.40 2.03 -8.63
N PRO A 295 -7.79 1.35 -7.52
CA PRO A 295 -9.04 0.60 -7.47
C PRO A 295 -10.30 1.43 -7.71
N LEU A 296 -10.24 2.76 -7.55
CA LEU A 296 -11.38 3.63 -7.85
C LEU A 296 -11.77 3.60 -9.34
N GLY A 297 -10.80 3.44 -10.24
CA GLY A 297 -11.05 3.34 -11.68
C GLY A 297 -11.90 2.12 -12.03
N ALA A 298 -11.54 0.94 -11.52
CA ALA A 298 -12.30 -0.29 -11.70
C ALA A 298 -13.71 -0.17 -11.09
N ARG A 299 -13.81 0.37 -9.86
CA ARG A 299 -15.10 0.62 -9.21
C ARG A 299 -15.97 1.59 -10.00
N ALA A 300 -15.42 2.62 -10.60
CA ALA A 300 -16.17 3.59 -11.39
C ALA A 300 -16.74 2.99 -12.67
N ILE A 301 -16.05 2.02 -13.29
CA ILE A 301 -16.56 1.28 -14.45
C ILE A 301 -17.80 0.46 -14.08
N ASP A 302 -17.81 -0.16 -12.91
CA ASP A 302 -18.96 -0.97 -12.45
C ASP A 302 -20.20 -0.11 -12.13
N GLU A 303 -20.01 1.12 -11.65
CA GLU A 303 -21.11 2.02 -11.25
C GLU A 303 -21.56 2.96 -12.37
N TRP A 304 -20.68 3.34 -13.27
CA TRP A 304 -20.92 4.20 -14.40
C TRP A 304 -20.85 3.41 -15.72
N ASP A 305 -21.30 4.03 -16.79
CA ASP A 305 -21.00 3.57 -18.16
C ASP A 305 -19.51 3.81 -18.44
N GLU A 306 -18.84 2.86 -19.09
CA GLU A 306 -17.41 2.95 -19.42
C GLU A 306 -17.03 4.19 -20.25
N ASN A 307 -18.00 4.78 -20.96
CA ASN A 307 -17.81 6.00 -21.73
C ASN A 307 -17.91 7.27 -20.89
N ARG A 308 -18.36 7.16 -19.65
CA ARG A 308 -18.44 8.28 -18.72
C ARG A 308 -17.16 8.50 -17.93
N ILE A 309 -16.44 7.43 -17.62
CA ILE A 309 -15.19 7.47 -16.85
C ILE A 309 -13.98 7.47 -17.80
N GLY A 310 -12.96 8.24 -17.47
CA GLY A 310 -11.66 8.15 -18.10
C GLY A 310 -10.55 8.31 -17.08
N SER A 311 -9.35 7.86 -17.45
CA SER A 311 -8.13 8.22 -16.76
C SER A 311 -7.19 9.01 -17.67
N ALA A 312 -6.32 9.79 -17.06
CA ALA A 312 -5.24 10.48 -17.73
C ALA A 312 -3.98 10.39 -16.87
N LYS A 313 -2.83 10.69 -17.47
CA LYS A 313 -1.61 10.87 -16.70
C LYS A 313 -1.84 11.96 -15.64
N PRO A 314 -1.28 11.85 -14.43
CA PRO A 314 -1.39 12.88 -13.41
C PRO A 314 -1.02 14.26 -13.96
N PRO A 315 -1.69 15.33 -13.54
CA PRO A 315 -1.34 16.69 -13.96
C PRO A 315 0.14 16.95 -13.70
N LYS A 316 0.84 17.45 -14.72
CA LYS A 316 2.25 17.75 -14.59
C LYS A 316 2.46 18.88 -13.59
N GLY A 317 3.22 18.61 -12.53
CA GLY A 317 3.78 19.62 -11.66
C GLY A 317 4.95 20.35 -12.32
N PRO A 318 5.66 21.20 -11.59
CA PRO A 318 6.81 21.95 -12.13
C PRO A 318 7.83 21.07 -12.86
N GLU A 319 8.15 19.90 -12.32
CA GLU A 319 9.20 19.04 -12.85
C GLU A 319 8.68 17.75 -13.50
N SER A 320 7.69 17.08 -12.93
CA SER A 320 7.32 15.74 -13.35
C SER A 320 5.82 15.44 -13.29
N ARG A 321 5.44 14.22 -13.71
CA ARG A 321 4.11 13.60 -13.55
C ARG A 321 4.19 12.39 -12.61
N ALA A 322 5.10 12.42 -11.66
CA ALA A 322 5.25 11.32 -10.74
C ALA A 322 3.94 11.05 -9.99
N THR A 323 3.70 9.79 -9.69
CA THR A 323 2.65 9.36 -8.77
C THR A 323 3.29 8.73 -7.54
N PHE A 324 2.55 8.65 -6.46
CA PHE A 324 2.99 7.94 -5.26
C PHE A 324 2.78 6.44 -5.43
N GLN A 325 3.76 5.64 -5.01
CA GLN A 325 3.70 4.19 -5.00
C GLN A 325 3.51 3.67 -3.57
N ASP A 326 2.43 2.90 -3.36
CA ASP A 326 2.20 2.07 -2.19
C ASP A 326 2.19 0.60 -2.66
N THR A 327 3.26 -0.14 -2.38
CA THR A 327 3.38 -1.54 -2.76
C THR A 327 3.35 -2.40 -1.53
N ASN A 328 2.51 -3.43 -1.58
CA ASN A 328 2.52 -4.51 -0.62
C ASN A 328 3.32 -5.70 -1.16
N GLY A 329 3.82 -6.50 -0.26
CA GLY A 329 4.56 -7.72 -0.62
C GLY A 329 4.76 -8.64 0.57
N ILE A 330 5.33 -9.79 0.26
CA ILE A 330 5.57 -10.85 1.24
C ILE A 330 6.99 -10.74 1.78
N SER A 331 7.11 -10.68 3.10
CA SER A 331 8.39 -10.73 3.83
C SER A 331 8.45 -11.94 4.74
N VAL A 332 9.68 -12.40 5.03
CA VAL A 332 9.96 -13.58 5.85
C VAL A 332 10.57 -13.15 7.18
N SER A 333 10.09 -13.75 8.27
CA SER A 333 10.61 -13.49 9.62
C SER A 333 12.02 -14.04 9.82
N ALA A 334 12.92 -13.24 10.41
CA ALA A 334 14.24 -13.71 10.79
C ALA A 334 14.21 -14.82 11.88
N PHE A 335 13.12 -14.88 12.64
CA PHE A 335 12.91 -15.84 13.72
C PHE A 335 12.18 -17.11 13.28
N SER A 336 11.72 -17.19 12.03
CA SER A 336 11.09 -18.39 11.48
C SER A 336 12.03 -19.60 11.56
N GLU A 337 11.49 -20.75 11.95
CA GLU A 337 12.15 -22.06 11.88
C GLU A 337 11.88 -22.77 10.54
N ARG A 338 11.03 -22.18 9.67
CA ARG A 338 10.57 -22.71 8.38
C ARG A 338 10.95 -21.79 7.21
N LYS A 339 12.12 -21.13 7.30
CA LYS A 339 12.56 -20.08 6.39
C LYS A 339 12.52 -20.45 4.92
N ASP A 340 12.93 -21.67 4.56
CA ASP A 340 13.00 -22.10 3.17
C ASP A 340 11.59 -22.26 2.57
N ALA A 341 10.64 -22.80 3.32
CA ALA A 341 9.23 -22.89 2.91
C ALA A 341 8.59 -21.50 2.81
N ALA A 342 8.88 -20.59 3.76
CA ALA A 342 8.40 -19.22 3.73
C ALA A 342 8.98 -18.41 2.55
N LYS A 343 10.25 -18.62 2.19
CA LYS A 343 10.88 -18.01 1.01
C LYS A 343 10.28 -18.53 -0.29
N GLU A 344 9.96 -19.83 -0.35
CA GLU A 344 9.28 -20.41 -1.51
C GLU A 344 7.87 -19.85 -1.66
N PHE A 345 7.13 -19.71 -0.54
CA PHE A 345 5.83 -19.04 -0.53
C PHE A 345 5.95 -17.60 -1.07
N ALA A 346 6.87 -16.79 -0.53
CA ALA A 346 7.08 -15.43 -1.00
C ALA A 346 7.41 -15.37 -2.51
N ARG A 347 8.24 -16.29 -3.00
CA ARG A 347 8.56 -16.39 -4.43
C ARG A 347 7.35 -16.77 -5.27
N PHE A 348 6.53 -17.71 -4.81
CA PHE A 348 5.33 -18.16 -5.51
C PHE A 348 4.29 -17.04 -5.63
N MET A 349 4.00 -16.36 -4.52
CA MET A 349 3.00 -15.28 -4.45
C MET A 349 3.34 -14.10 -5.36
N THR A 350 4.57 -14.01 -5.84
CA THR A 350 5.06 -12.91 -6.70
C THR A 350 5.49 -13.39 -8.10
N THR A 351 4.99 -14.55 -8.52
CA THR A 351 5.11 -14.99 -9.92
C THR A 351 4.22 -14.16 -10.83
N ARG A 352 4.52 -14.16 -12.15
CA ARG A 352 3.66 -13.51 -13.15
C ARG A 352 2.20 -13.99 -13.04
N GLU A 353 2.00 -15.29 -12.85
CA GLU A 353 0.66 -15.89 -12.74
C GLU A 353 -0.06 -15.44 -11.47
N SER A 354 0.63 -15.39 -10.33
CA SER A 354 0.05 -14.88 -9.09
C SER A 354 -0.29 -13.40 -9.17
N SER A 355 0.56 -12.58 -9.79
CA SER A 355 0.31 -11.16 -10.03
C SER A 355 -0.88 -10.94 -10.98
N LYS A 356 -1.00 -11.77 -12.05
CA LYS A 356 -2.17 -11.77 -12.94
C LYS A 356 -3.45 -12.13 -12.21
N ASN A 357 -3.41 -13.16 -11.38
CA ASN A 357 -4.56 -13.61 -10.61
C ASN A 357 -5.05 -12.52 -9.63
N ASN A 358 -4.15 -11.88 -8.90
CA ASN A 358 -4.50 -10.73 -8.05
C ASN A 358 -5.18 -9.62 -8.86
N MET A 359 -4.68 -9.30 -10.04
CA MET A 359 -5.27 -8.28 -10.89
C MET A 359 -6.67 -8.67 -11.38
N LEU A 360 -6.86 -9.90 -11.87
CA LEU A 360 -8.15 -10.35 -12.42
C LEU A 360 -9.22 -10.54 -11.35
N VAL A 361 -8.84 -10.96 -10.14
CA VAL A 361 -9.77 -11.29 -9.06
C VAL A 361 -10.10 -10.09 -8.19
N GLU A 362 -9.10 -9.25 -7.87
CA GLU A 362 -9.26 -8.12 -6.96
C GLU A 362 -9.24 -6.75 -7.66
N GLY A 363 -8.72 -6.67 -8.89
CA GLY A 363 -8.48 -5.39 -9.56
C GLY A 363 -7.24 -4.65 -9.04
N ASN A 364 -6.41 -5.29 -8.22
CA ASN A 364 -5.14 -4.73 -7.77
C ASN A 364 -4.14 -4.67 -8.93
N PRO A 365 -3.51 -3.51 -9.20
CA PRO A 365 -2.54 -3.39 -10.27
C PRO A 365 -1.38 -4.37 -10.13
N ALA A 366 -1.07 -5.07 -11.22
CA ALA A 366 0.06 -5.97 -11.28
C ALA A 366 1.39 -5.20 -11.15
N VAL A 367 2.33 -5.74 -10.37
CA VAL A 367 3.70 -5.20 -10.25
C VAL A 367 4.65 -5.79 -11.29
N VAL A 368 4.19 -6.75 -12.08
CA VAL A 368 4.90 -7.37 -13.21
C VAL A 368 4.37 -6.77 -14.51
N PRO A 369 5.14 -5.94 -15.24
CA PRO A 369 4.67 -5.23 -16.46
C PRO A 369 4.09 -6.14 -17.54
N GLU A 370 4.62 -7.35 -17.70
CA GLU A 370 4.17 -8.33 -18.71
C GLU A 370 2.72 -8.80 -18.50
N VAL A 371 2.15 -8.63 -17.30
CA VAL A 371 0.74 -8.97 -17.00
C VAL A 371 -0.20 -8.09 -17.80
N TYR A 372 0.14 -6.83 -18.06
CA TYR A 372 -0.70 -5.90 -18.83
C TYR A 372 -0.79 -6.24 -20.31
N GLU A 373 0.06 -7.16 -20.80
CA GLU A 373 0.06 -7.67 -22.17
C GLU A 373 -0.67 -9.02 -22.32
N ASP A 374 -1.20 -9.55 -21.22
CA ASP A 374 -1.93 -10.82 -21.20
C ASP A 374 -3.32 -10.66 -21.84
N ASP A 375 -3.68 -11.56 -22.76
CA ASP A 375 -4.95 -11.49 -23.53
C ASP A 375 -6.18 -11.51 -22.59
N GLU A 376 -6.13 -12.22 -21.46
CA GLU A 376 -7.22 -12.31 -20.50
C GLU A 376 -7.39 -10.99 -19.76
N VAL A 377 -6.28 -10.38 -19.32
CA VAL A 377 -6.25 -9.06 -18.67
C VAL A 377 -6.76 -7.98 -19.64
N GLN A 378 -6.32 -8.00 -20.90
CA GLN A 378 -6.79 -7.05 -21.92
C GLN A 378 -8.27 -7.23 -22.29
N SER A 379 -8.82 -8.43 -22.14
CA SER A 379 -10.24 -8.66 -22.34
C SER A 379 -11.12 -8.23 -21.17
N GLU A 380 -10.54 -8.13 -19.96
CA GLU A 380 -11.25 -7.80 -18.71
C GLU A 380 -11.32 -6.29 -18.45
N TYR A 381 -10.25 -5.56 -18.79
CA TYR A 381 -10.13 -4.13 -18.49
C TYR A 381 -10.08 -3.28 -19.76
N PRO A 382 -10.69 -2.09 -19.78
CA PRO A 382 -10.57 -1.17 -20.91
C PRO A 382 -9.12 -0.69 -21.04
N SER A 383 -8.68 -0.44 -22.28
CA SER A 383 -7.29 -0.09 -22.59
C SER A 383 -6.79 1.15 -21.85
N TRP A 384 -7.67 2.15 -21.66
CA TRP A 384 -7.28 3.38 -20.93
C TRP A 384 -6.91 3.11 -19.46
N LEU A 385 -7.58 2.15 -18.79
CA LEU A 385 -7.25 1.79 -17.42
C LEU A 385 -5.94 1.00 -17.34
N LEU A 386 -5.70 0.08 -18.29
CA LEU A 386 -4.42 -0.64 -18.39
C LEU A 386 -3.24 0.30 -18.69
N GLU A 387 -3.45 1.29 -19.56
CA GLU A 387 -2.45 2.33 -19.85
C GLU A 387 -2.15 3.19 -18.62
N ASP A 388 -3.16 3.56 -17.82
CA ASP A 388 -2.99 4.28 -16.55
C ASP A 388 -2.19 3.45 -15.55
N MET A 389 -2.61 2.21 -15.30
CA MET A 389 -1.92 1.31 -14.38
C MET A 389 -0.46 1.09 -14.77
N ARG A 390 -0.19 0.87 -16.06
CA ARG A 390 1.17 0.69 -16.59
C ARG A 390 2.01 1.96 -16.45
N PHE A 391 1.44 3.12 -16.83
CA PHE A 391 2.12 4.40 -16.67
C PHE A 391 2.51 4.64 -15.20
N ASN A 392 1.59 4.37 -14.28
CA ASN A 392 1.83 4.55 -12.86
C ASN A 392 2.89 3.58 -12.34
N LEU A 393 2.87 2.31 -12.74
CA LEU A 393 3.92 1.35 -12.39
C LEU A 393 5.32 1.81 -12.83
N GLU A 394 5.43 2.40 -14.03
CA GLU A 394 6.72 2.86 -14.60
C GLU A 394 7.19 4.20 -14.01
N ASN A 395 6.28 5.05 -13.50
CA ASN A 395 6.56 6.42 -13.08
C ASN A 395 6.28 6.68 -11.59
N ALA A 396 5.81 5.69 -10.86
CA ALA A 396 5.55 5.82 -9.43
C ALA A 396 6.86 5.95 -8.65
N LYS A 397 6.81 6.77 -7.61
CA LYS A 397 7.91 7.00 -6.68
C LYS A 397 7.46 6.70 -5.25
N SER A 398 8.37 6.20 -4.47
CA SER A 398 8.23 6.05 -3.03
C SER A 398 9.57 6.23 -2.35
N GLU A 399 9.54 6.40 -1.06
CA GLU A 399 10.72 6.49 -0.19
C GLU A 399 10.48 5.60 1.02
N THR A 400 11.52 4.88 1.42
CA THR A 400 11.57 4.18 2.70
C THR A 400 12.43 5.00 3.67
N TYR A 401 11.92 5.24 4.87
CA TYR A 401 12.62 6.01 5.89
C TYR A 401 12.32 5.52 7.30
N MET A 402 13.23 5.79 8.19
CA MET A 402 13.16 5.33 9.59
C MET A 402 12.10 6.11 10.38
N ALA A 403 11.54 5.45 11.40
CA ALA A 403 10.55 6.04 12.29
C ALA A 403 9.35 6.66 11.55
N GLN A 404 8.94 6.02 10.45
CA GLN A 404 7.92 6.56 9.55
C GLN A 404 6.64 7.01 10.26
N PRO A 405 6.03 6.28 11.20
CA PRO A 405 4.80 6.75 11.85
C PRO A 405 4.96 8.12 12.52
N GLN A 406 6.11 8.35 13.17
CA GLN A 406 6.38 9.63 13.84
C GLN A 406 6.65 10.76 12.84
N VAL A 407 7.36 10.46 11.74
CA VAL A 407 7.59 11.41 10.64
C VAL A 407 6.25 11.79 10.00
N ASP A 408 5.40 10.81 9.70
CA ASP A 408 4.09 11.02 9.11
C ASP A 408 3.17 11.83 10.04
N ASP A 409 3.20 11.57 11.35
CA ASP A 409 2.46 12.35 12.35
C ASP A 409 2.93 13.81 12.36
N TYR A 410 4.23 14.07 12.36
CA TYR A 410 4.78 15.44 12.31
C TYR A 410 4.41 16.17 11.03
N LEU A 411 4.49 15.51 9.88
CA LEU A 411 4.06 16.09 8.61
C LEU A 411 2.55 16.38 8.63
N ASN A 412 1.72 15.42 9.00
CA ASN A 412 0.27 15.58 9.03
C ASN A 412 -0.18 16.70 9.98
N GLU A 413 0.41 16.79 11.17
CA GLU A 413 0.13 17.84 12.16
C GLU A 413 0.37 19.25 11.60
N GLN A 414 1.39 19.41 10.77
CA GLN A 414 1.77 20.71 10.24
C GLN A 414 1.10 21.02 8.88
N LEU A 415 1.02 20.01 8.00
CA LEU A 415 0.49 20.19 6.65
C LEU A 415 -1.03 20.36 6.62
N THR A 416 -1.78 19.66 7.47
CA THR A 416 -3.26 19.80 7.49
C THR A 416 -3.73 21.21 7.83
N PRO A 417 -3.21 21.91 8.86
CA PRO A 417 -3.56 23.30 9.07
C PRO A 417 -3.15 24.24 7.92
N ALA A 418 -2.05 23.94 7.21
CA ALA A 418 -1.64 24.74 6.06
C ALA A 418 -2.59 24.55 4.87
N LEU A 419 -2.98 23.30 4.57
CA LEU A 419 -4.01 23.00 3.56
C LEU A 419 -5.31 23.76 3.82
N LEU A 420 -5.74 23.83 5.08
CA LEU A 420 -6.94 24.55 5.49
C LEU A 420 -6.77 26.10 5.54
N GLY A 421 -5.58 26.62 5.28
CA GLY A 421 -5.28 28.05 5.37
C GLY A 421 -5.17 28.58 6.80
N ASN A 422 -5.10 27.71 7.79
CA ASN A 422 -4.99 28.06 9.22
C ASN A 422 -3.54 28.21 9.70
N LYS A 423 -2.58 27.88 8.84
CA LYS A 423 -1.15 27.99 9.10
C LYS A 423 -0.42 28.47 7.84
N ASP A 424 0.56 29.32 8.03
CA ASP A 424 1.45 29.76 6.95
C ASP A 424 2.21 28.54 6.38
N PRO A 425 2.25 28.36 5.04
CA PRO A 425 2.90 27.23 4.39
C PRO A 425 4.37 27.07 4.76
N GLU A 426 5.16 28.14 4.68
CA GLU A 426 6.59 28.09 5.00
C GLU A 426 6.83 27.74 6.46
N LYS A 427 6.00 28.31 7.35
CA LYS A 427 6.06 27.97 8.78
C LYS A 427 5.68 26.50 9.02
N ALA A 428 4.69 25.95 8.32
CA ALA A 428 4.27 24.56 8.47
C ALA A 428 5.41 23.61 8.10
N LEU A 429 6.05 23.85 6.95
CA LEU A 429 7.17 23.03 6.47
C LEU A 429 8.38 23.11 7.39
N ASN A 430 8.75 24.30 7.86
CA ASN A 430 9.87 24.46 8.77
C ASN A 430 9.62 23.86 10.17
N ASP A 431 8.39 23.91 10.67
CA ASP A 431 8.02 23.27 11.93
C ASP A 431 8.08 21.73 11.79
N ALA A 432 7.60 21.15 10.66
CA ALA A 432 7.72 19.74 10.35
C ALA A 432 9.19 19.33 10.23
N TYR A 433 9.97 20.06 9.45
CA TYR A 433 11.42 19.85 9.30
C TYR A 433 12.11 19.77 10.66
N SER A 434 11.90 20.78 11.52
CA SER A 434 12.57 20.86 12.83
C SER A 434 12.18 19.71 13.76
N ASN A 435 10.95 19.22 13.69
CA ASN A 435 10.50 18.07 14.48
C ASN A 435 11.14 16.78 13.98
N ILE A 436 11.21 16.60 12.67
CA ILE A 436 11.81 15.40 12.04
C ILE A 436 13.34 15.38 12.27
N GLU A 437 14.01 16.53 12.07
CA GLU A 437 15.45 16.65 12.32
C GLU A 437 15.78 16.27 13.77
N ARG A 438 15.02 16.79 14.74
CA ARG A 438 15.20 16.44 16.16
C ARG A 438 14.97 14.95 16.42
N LEU A 439 13.91 14.37 15.85
CA LEU A 439 13.65 12.93 15.96
C LEU A 439 14.85 12.13 15.47
N TYR A 440 15.41 12.49 14.32
CA TYR A 440 16.54 11.78 13.74
C TYR A 440 17.84 11.95 14.52
N GLN A 441 18.06 13.14 15.12
CA GLN A 441 19.16 13.33 16.09
C GLN A 441 18.98 12.47 17.34
N ASP A 442 17.75 12.40 17.89
CA ASP A 442 17.44 11.63 19.10
C ASP A 442 17.63 10.10 18.91
N ILE A 443 17.39 9.58 17.69
CA ILE A 443 17.60 8.17 17.35
C ILE A 443 18.97 7.90 16.72
N GLY A 444 19.82 8.92 16.57
CA GLY A 444 21.22 8.79 16.14
C GLY A 444 21.41 8.59 14.64
N LEU A 445 20.47 9.07 13.81
CA LEU A 445 20.60 9.06 12.35
C LEU A 445 21.29 10.33 11.82
N LEU A 446 21.20 11.46 12.54
CA LEU A 446 21.83 12.75 12.24
C LEU A 446 22.78 13.21 13.35
#